data_d3f65f41789f5797f5fdbabded93f4d3
#
_entry.id   d3f65f41789f5797f5fdbabded93f4d3
#
_cell.length_a   1.000
_cell.length_b   1.000
_cell.length_c   1.000
_cell.angle_alpha   90.00
_cell.angle_beta   90.00
_cell.angle_gamma   90.00
#
_symmetry.space_group_name_H-M   'P 1'
#
loop_
_entity.id
_entity.type
_entity.pdbx_description
1 polymer ?
#
loop_
_entity_poly.entity_id
_entity_poly.type
_entity_poly.pdbx_seq_one_letter_code
_entity_poly.pdbx_strand_id
1 'polypeptide(L)'
;MSNEGILIYSNDSWQDKYKIKLPPNLYCASSSQNISLQGVAINKGIGEVLPPNTKPRLSFQSFNIQGNVEVDSIKDVQEVRSSIMSELYGKPLYFFREADDDRFYISYLQGNVNVTYNQGYNIGRVFTISFNLISFEGISHSKKKHKVEDIKLNDFEKNITKRVDYFGYFPTFPEIIIQAKNNGNFNFEESRFDEFQKGEFPIIKIGKISLCITNKKENGPNEMLAGKEIKRLHYKNGLLYILYDGKEEEELCKYVTEKSLSAPPFLECGSPHNPTKIDLPINESKYDNMEVIMTFREIYF
;
A
#
# COMPACT_ATOMS: atom_id res chain seq x y z
N MET A 1 -27.09 -11.79 16.91
CA MET A 1 -25.98 -10.90 16.53
C MET A 1 -24.71 -11.65 16.84
N SER A 2 -23.94 -12.05 15.82
CA SER A 2 -22.65 -12.72 16.02
C SER A 2 -21.69 -11.68 16.61
N ASN A 3 -21.20 -11.90 17.82
CA ASN A 3 -20.17 -11.08 18.45
C ASN A 3 -18.80 -11.37 17.83
N GLU A 4 -18.65 -11.13 16.54
CA GLU A 4 -17.33 -11.11 15.92
C GLU A 4 -16.68 -9.77 16.25
N GLY A 5 -15.90 -9.72 17.35
CA GLY A 5 -15.32 -8.48 17.84
C GLY A 5 -14.14 -7.95 17.05
N ILE A 6 -13.41 -8.81 16.32
CA ILE A 6 -12.27 -8.46 15.47
C ILE A 6 -12.22 -9.36 14.25
N LEU A 7 -11.64 -8.87 13.15
CA LEU A 7 -11.34 -9.66 11.97
C LEU A 7 -9.87 -9.50 11.58
N ILE A 8 -9.21 -10.60 11.22
CA ILE A 8 -7.84 -10.61 10.73
C ILE A 8 -7.78 -11.46 9.47
N TYR A 9 -7.16 -10.92 8.42
CA TYR A 9 -6.91 -11.62 7.17
C TYR A 9 -5.41 -11.71 6.88
N SER A 10 -5.00 -12.75 6.19
CA SER A 10 -3.62 -12.94 5.74
C SER A 10 -3.31 -12.23 4.41
N ASN A 11 -4.31 -11.70 3.71
CA ASN A 11 -4.16 -10.85 2.53
C ASN A 11 -5.36 -9.89 2.36
N ASP A 12 -5.27 -8.96 1.42
CA ASP A 12 -6.23 -7.89 1.17
C ASP A 12 -7.34 -8.22 0.15
N SER A 13 -7.56 -9.51 -0.14
CA SER A 13 -8.66 -9.96 -1.01
C SER A 13 -9.99 -10.15 -0.27
N TRP A 14 -9.97 -10.17 1.07
CA TRP A 14 -11.12 -10.34 1.97
C TRP A 14 -11.91 -11.63 1.75
N GLN A 15 -11.30 -12.67 1.15
CA GLN A 15 -11.95 -13.96 0.96
C GLN A 15 -11.85 -14.80 2.24
N ASP A 16 -12.90 -15.55 2.56
CA ASP A 16 -12.97 -16.35 3.80
C ASP A 16 -11.81 -17.33 3.95
N LYS A 17 -11.27 -17.85 2.86
CA LYS A 17 -10.08 -18.73 2.90
C LYS A 17 -8.81 -18.06 3.45
N TYR A 18 -8.76 -16.73 3.47
CA TYR A 18 -7.65 -15.95 4.02
C TYR A 18 -7.97 -15.33 5.39
N LYS A 19 -9.21 -15.51 5.87
CA LYS A 19 -9.60 -15.15 7.22
C LYS A 19 -8.87 -16.04 8.23
N ILE A 20 -8.16 -15.43 9.17
CA ILE A 20 -7.46 -16.15 10.22
C ILE A 20 -8.49 -16.65 11.22
N LYS A 21 -8.47 -17.95 11.48
CA LYS A 21 -9.37 -18.59 12.44
C LYS A 21 -8.87 -18.33 13.85
N LEU A 22 -9.59 -17.47 14.54
CA LEU A 22 -9.32 -17.13 15.94
C LEU A 22 -10.44 -17.68 16.83
N PRO A 23 -10.16 -17.90 18.13
CA PRO A 23 -11.21 -18.21 19.09
C PRO A 23 -12.32 -17.16 19.05
N PRO A 24 -13.58 -17.54 19.26
CA PRO A 24 -14.67 -16.58 19.36
C PRO A 24 -14.46 -15.66 20.58
N ASN A 25 -15.11 -14.50 20.57
CA ASN A 25 -15.08 -13.51 21.66
C ASN A 25 -13.74 -12.79 21.90
N LEU A 26 -12.82 -12.82 20.94
CA LEU A 26 -11.67 -11.92 20.99
C LEU A 26 -12.11 -10.48 20.64
N TYR A 27 -11.59 -9.51 21.36
CA TYR A 27 -11.87 -8.10 21.13
C TYR A 27 -10.63 -7.24 21.33
N CYS A 28 -10.63 -6.06 20.75
CA CYS A 28 -9.57 -5.07 20.98
C CYS A 28 -9.81 -4.37 22.31
N ALA A 29 -9.07 -4.76 23.34
CA ALA A 29 -9.23 -4.23 24.70
C ALA A 29 -8.73 -2.79 24.83
N SER A 30 -7.64 -2.47 24.13
CA SER A 30 -7.09 -1.11 24.08
C SER A 30 -6.27 -0.90 22.81
N SER A 31 -6.18 0.36 22.40
CA SER A 31 -5.27 0.79 21.36
C SER A 31 -4.48 2.00 21.85
N SER A 32 -3.19 2.05 21.51
CA SER A 32 -2.33 3.20 21.77
C SER A 32 -1.66 3.64 20.48
N GLN A 33 -1.67 4.94 20.25
CA GLN A 33 -1.01 5.55 19.11
C GLN A 33 0.12 6.43 19.63
N ASN A 34 1.32 6.18 19.12
CA ASN A 34 2.46 7.04 19.41
C ASN A 34 2.59 8.07 18.28
N ILE A 35 2.54 9.32 18.65
CA ILE A 35 2.78 10.44 17.75
C ILE A 35 4.19 10.93 18.07
N SER A 36 5.12 10.78 17.13
CA SER A 36 6.43 11.40 17.25
C SER A 36 6.42 12.75 16.54
N LEU A 37 6.69 13.80 17.29
CA LEU A 37 7.01 15.11 16.73
C LEU A 37 8.52 15.11 16.46
N GLN A 38 8.94 15.18 15.21
CA GLN A 38 10.35 15.45 14.92
C GLN A 38 10.60 16.93 15.15
N GLY A 39 11.01 17.26 16.38
CA GLY A 39 11.56 18.57 16.71
C GLY A 39 13.07 18.57 16.52
N VAL A 40 13.62 19.64 16.02
CA VAL A 40 15.05 19.93 16.17
C VAL A 40 15.21 20.49 17.57
N ALA A 41 15.86 19.74 18.47
CA ALA A 41 16.24 20.26 19.77
C ALA A 41 17.24 21.40 19.56
N ILE A 42 16.77 22.63 19.63
CA ILE A 42 17.68 23.80 19.74
C ILE A 42 18.06 23.86 21.20
N ASN A 43 19.29 23.48 21.47
CA ASN A 43 19.88 23.40 22.80
C ASN A 43 20.18 24.81 23.33
N LYS A 44 19.14 25.54 23.69
CA LYS A 44 19.19 26.84 24.41
C LYS A 44 18.09 26.87 25.48
N GLY A 45 18.07 25.89 26.35
CA GLY A 45 17.52 26.04 27.72
C GLY A 45 16.00 26.26 27.89
N ILE A 46 15.19 26.43 26.85
CA ILE A 46 13.75 26.69 26.97
C ILE A 46 13.01 26.09 25.76
N GLY A 47 12.46 24.88 25.93
CA GLY A 47 11.45 24.34 25.05
C GLY A 47 11.96 23.82 23.71
N GLU A 48 11.39 22.71 23.24
CA GLU A 48 11.52 22.26 21.86
C GLU A 48 10.76 23.21 20.94
N VAL A 49 11.48 23.91 20.07
CA VAL A 49 10.87 24.70 19.00
C VAL A 49 10.69 23.79 17.80
N LEU A 50 9.45 23.43 17.48
CA LEU A 50 9.13 22.74 16.24
C LEU A 50 9.30 23.73 15.09
N PRO A 51 10.01 23.35 13.99
CA PRO A 51 10.05 24.18 12.79
C PRO A 51 8.62 24.45 12.30
N PRO A 52 8.32 25.67 11.82
CA PRO A 52 7.04 25.93 11.17
C PRO A 52 6.85 24.95 10.02
N ASN A 53 5.67 24.33 9.94
CA ASN A 53 5.30 23.27 9.01
C ASN A 53 5.78 21.84 9.34
N THR A 54 6.25 21.57 10.55
CA THR A 54 6.53 20.21 10.98
C THR A 54 5.20 19.45 11.10
N LYS A 55 4.99 18.48 10.22
CA LYS A 55 3.84 17.56 10.32
C LYS A 55 4.16 16.50 11.37
N PRO A 56 3.22 16.18 12.29
CA PRO A 56 3.42 15.07 13.20
C PRO A 56 3.62 13.78 12.39
N ARG A 57 4.64 13.01 12.73
CA ARG A 57 4.82 11.65 12.20
C ARG A 57 4.14 10.68 13.15
N LEU A 58 3.21 9.92 12.61
CA LEU A 58 2.70 8.74 13.30
C LEU A 58 3.84 7.71 13.32
N SER A 59 4.23 7.24 14.51
CA SER A 59 5.32 6.30 14.59
C SER A 59 4.84 4.85 14.50
N PHE A 60 3.86 4.49 15.30
CA PHE A 60 3.23 3.18 15.25
C PHE A 60 1.92 3.21 16.06
N GLN A 61 1.07 2.24 15.79
CA GLN A 61 -0.13 1.98 16.59
C GLN A 61 -0.09 0.56 17.11
N SER A 62 -0.34 0.41 18.41
CA SER A 62 -0.41 -0.88 19.08
C SER A 62 -1.85 -1.19 19.47
N PHE A 63 -2.24 -2.44 19.30
CA PHE A 63 -3.56 -2.96 19.64
C PHE A 63 -3.39 -4.14 20.59
N ASN A 64 -4.00 -4.06 21.76
CA ASN A 64 -4.07 -5.18 22.68
C ASN A 64 -5.35 -5.97 22.42
N ILE A 65 -5.19 -7.20 21.98
CA ILE A 65 -6.28 -8.13 21.71
C ILE A 65 -6.39 -9.10 22.88
N GLN A 66 -7.59 -9.29 23.38
CA GLN A 66 -7.83 -10.25 24.45
C GLN A 66 -9.22 -10.89 24.34
N GLY A 67 -9.39 -12.02 25.01
CA GLY A 67 -10.66 -12.70 25.12
C GLY A 67 -10.57 -13.95 25.98
N ASN A 68 -11.69 -14.49 26.35
CA ASN A 68 -11.77 -15.69 27.14
C ASN A 68 -11.99 -16.90 26.23
N VAL A 69 -11.24 -17.96 26.51
CA VAL A 69 -11.36 -19.24 25.83
C VAL A 69 -11.70 -20.30 26.86
N GLU A 70 -12.74 -21.06 26.58
CA GLU A 70 -13.15 -22.21 27.36
C GLU A 70 -12.57 -23.48 26.73
N VAL A 71 -11.82 -24.24 27.48
CA VAL A 71 -11.18 -25.49 27.04
C VAL A 71 -11.22 -26.54 28.13
N ASP A 72 -11.17 -27.79 27.72
CA ASP A 72 -11.33 -28.91 28.68
C ASP A 72 -10.06 -29.23 29.47
N SER A 73 -8.88 -28.88 28.95
CA SER A 73 -7.61 -29.16 29.60
C SER A 73 -6.56 -28.08 29.37
N ILE A 74 -5.53 -28.08 30.22
CA ILE A 74 -4.34 -27.20 30.05
C ILE A 74 -3.61 -27.52 28.74
N LYS A 75 -3.63 -28.77 28.30
CA LYS A 75 -3.04 -29.17 27.02
C LYS A 75 -3.73 -28.43 25.86
N ASP A 76 -5.06 -28.39 25.87
CA ASP A 76 -5.85 -27.71 24.83
C ASP A 76 -5.54 -26.20 24.78
N VAL A 77 -5.25 -25.59 25.93
CA VAL A 77 -4.80 -24.18 26.00
C VAL A 77 -3.50 -23.99 25.22
N GLN A 78 -2.54 -24.90 25.39
CA GLN A 78 -1.25 -24.81 24.69
C GLN A 78 -1.41 -25.04 23.18
N GLU A 79 -2.34 -25.92 22.78
CA GLU A 79 -2.69 -26.14 21.38
C GLU A 79 -3.33 -24.88 20.76
N VAL A 80 -4.29 -24.26 21.44
CA VAL A 80 -4.91 -22.99 21.01
C VAL A 80 -3.86 -21.89 20.89
N ARG A 81 -2.99 -21.73 21.91
CA ARG A 81 -1.90 -20.76 21.85
C ARG A 81 -0.98 -20.99 20.66
N SER A 82 -0.55 -22.23 20.44
CA SER A 82 0.36 -22.60 19.35
C SER A 82 -0.30 -22.36 17.98
N SER A 83 -1.60 -22.67 17.86
CA SER A 83 -2.38 -22.41 16.66
C SER A 83 -2.43 -20.92 16.34
N ILE A 84 -2.76 -20.07 17.32
CA ILE A 84 -2.79 -18.62 17.12
C ILE A 84 -1.41 -18.09 16.72
N MET A 85 -0.35 -18.57 17.40
CA MET A 85 1.03 -18.17 17.08
C MET A 85 1.40 -18.52 15.63
N SER A 86 1.11 -19.74 15.18
CA SER A 86 1.43 -20.20 13.82
C SER A 86 0.68 -19.39 12.74
N GLU A 87 -0.53 -18.96 13.04
CA GLU A 87 -1.35 -18.17 12.14
C GLU A 87 -0.92 -16.70 12.03
N LEU A 88 -0.38 -16.12 13.09
CA LEU A 88 -0.08 -14.70 13.18
C LEU A 88 1.40 -14.38 13.00
N TYR A 89 2.31 -15.30 13.30
CA TYR A 89 3.73 -15.02 13.38
C TYR A 89 4.39 -14.77 12.04
N GLY A 90 5.24 -13.74 11.95
CA GLY A 90 6.19 -13.51 10.87
C GLY A 90 5.59 -13.04 9.53
N LYS A 91 4.31 -12.69 9.49
CA LYS A 91 3.65 -12.23 8.27
C LYS A 91 2.83 -10.96 8.51
N PRO A 92 2.58 -10.13 7.47
CA PRO A 92 1.67 -9.01 7.56
C PRO A 92 0.24 -9.51 7.77
N LEU A 93 -0.48 -8.81 8.64
CA LEU A 93 -1.86 -9.11 9.01
C LEU A 93 -2.73 -7.90 8.68
N TYR A 94 -3.85 -8.12 8.02
CA TYR A 94 -4.84 -7.11 7.71
C TYR A 94 -5.89 -7.14 8.81
N PHE A 95 -5.74 -6.26 9.78
CA PHE A 95 -6.52 -6.22 11.02
C PHE A 95 -7.64 -5.19 10.95
N PHE A 96 -8.86 -5.64 11.16
CA PHE A 96 -10.05 -4.81 11.37
C PHE A 96 -10.34 -4.75 12.86
N ARG A 97 -10.40 -3.54 13.40
CA ARG A 97 -10.62 -3.34 14.83
C ARG A 97 -12.01 -3.78 15.27
N GLU A 98 -13.00 -3.61 14.41
CA GLU A 98 -14.38 -4.04 14.59
C GLU A 98 -14.82 -4.83 13.36
N ALA A 99 -15.73 -5.80 13.55
CA ALA A 99 -16.13 -6.68 12.45
C ALA A 99 -16.78 -5.95 11.25
N ASP A 100 -17.43 -4.82 11.52
CA ASP A 100 -18.12 -3.99 10.51
C ASP A 100 -17.29 -2.77 10.08
N ASP A 101 -15.99 -2.74 10.43
CA ASP A 101 -15.12 -1.61 10.07
C ASP A 101 -14.79 -1.64 8.57
N ASP A 102 -14.98 -0.50 7.93
CA ASP A 102 -14.55 -0.28 6.53
C ASP A 102 -13.05 0.06 6.41
N ARG A 103 -12.33 0.02 7.53
CA ARG A 103 -10.92 0.35 7.61
C ARG A 103 -10.14 -0.79 8.25
N PHE A 104 -8.93 -1.00 7.75
CA PHE A 104 -8.01 -1.97 8.30
C PHE A 104 -6.63 -1.38 8.52
N TYR A 105 -5.87 -2.04 9.38
CA TYR A 105 -4.46 -1.74 9.65
C TYR A 105 -3.59 -2.87 9.13
N ILE A 106 -2.47 -2.53 8.50
CA ILE A 106 -1.42 -3.51 8.22
C ILE A 106 -0.61 -3.66 9.49
N SER A 107 -0.71 -4.82 10.11
CA SER A 107 -0.18 -5.08 11.46
C SER A 107 0.65 -6.35 11.49
N TYR A 108 1.43 -6.50 12.56
CA TYR A 108 2.25 -7.67 12.83
C TYR A 108 2.04 -8.10 14.28
N LEU A 109 2.17 -9.39 14.55
CA LEU A 109 2.19 -9.88 15.93
C LEU A 109 3.42 -9.35 16.65
N GLN A 110 3.22 -8.68 17.79
CA GLN A 110 4.28 -8.18 18.66
C GLN A 110 4.44 -9.10 19.86
N GLY A 111 5.58 -9.76 19.95
CA GLY A 111 5.88 -10.67 21.07
C GLY A 111 5.14 -12.00 20.99
N ASN A 112 4.66 -12.46 22.12
CA ASN A 112 4.03 -13.77 22.28
C ASN A 112 2.52 -13.67 22.53
N VAL A 113 1.81 -14.75 22.24
CA VAL A 113 0.45 -14.95 22.74
C VAL A 113 0.54 -15.38 24.19
N ASN A 114 -0.04 -14.59 25.08
CA ASN A 114 -0.09 -14.84 26.51
C ASN A 114 -1.38 -15.57 26.89
N VAL A 115 -1.27 -16.46 27.84
CA VAL A 115 -2.41 -17.18 28.40
C VAL A 115 -2.38 -17.02 29.91
N THR A 116 -3.47 -16.51 30.46
CA THR A 116 -3.62 -16.32 31.92
C THR A 116 -4.82 -17.11 32.40
N TYR A 117 -4.59 -17.85 33.49
CA TYR A 117 -5.63 -18.62 34.16
C TYR A 117 -6.48 -17.71 35.08
N ASN A 118 -7.78 -17.72 34.88
CA ASN A 118 -8.70 -16.96 35.71
C ASN A 118 -9.12 -17.77 36.96
N GLN A 119 -8.43 -17.55 38.07
CA GLN A 119 -8.68 -18.27 39.34
C GLN A 119 -10.02 -17.94 40.03
N GLY A 120 -10.72 -16.92 39.58
CA GLY A 120 -11.93 -16.40 40.26
C GLY A 120 -13.26 -17.02 39.86
N TYR A 121 -13.31 -17.78 38.78
CA TYR A 121 -14.53 -18.44 38.30
C TYR A 121 -14.40 -19.95 38.49
N ASN A 122 -15.29 -20.50 39.29
CA ASN A 122 -15.38 -21.91 39.57
C ASN A 122 -15.06 -22.79 38.37
N ILE A 123 -14.05 -23.67 38.60
CA ILE A 123 -13.84 -24.85 37.79
C ILE A 123 -13.15 -24.62 36.45
N GLY A 124 -11.92 -24.22 36.47
CA GLY A 124 -10.83 -24.84 35.76
C GLY A 124 -10.80 -24.82 34.22
N ARG A 125 -11.71 -24.11 33.53
CA ARG A 125 -11.82 -24.22 32.09
C ARG A 125 -11.79 -22.89 31.31
N VAL A 126 -11.79 -21.76 32.00
CA VAL A 126 -11.76 -20.43 31.36
C VAL A 126 -10.41 -19.79 31.45
N PHE A 127 -9.79 -19.54 30.33
CA PHE A 127 -8.48 -18.87 30.25
C PHE A 127 -8.65 -17.56 29.49
N THR A 128 -7.91 -16.55 29.90
CA THR A 128 -7.78 -15.32 29.13
C THR A 128 -6.59 -15.46 28.18
N ILE A 129 -6.84 -15.28 26.89
CA ILE A 129 -5.80 -15.18 25.88
C ILE A 129 -5.61 -13.72 25.55
N SER A 130 -4.35 -13.27 25.46
CA SER A 130 -4.03 -11.92 25.03
C SER A 130 -2.78 -11.88 24.15
N PHE A 131 -2.79 -10.97 23.18
CA PHE A 131 -1.64 -10.69 22.31
C PHE A 131 -1.69 -9.26 21.80
N ASN A 132 -0.56 -8.75 21.36
CA ASN A 132 -0.47 -7.42 20.80
C ASN A 132 -0.22 -7.48 19.28
N LEU A 133 -0.93 -6.61 18.56
CA LEU A 133 -0.64 -6.31 17.16
C LEU A 133 -0.03 -4.91 17.08
N ILE A 134 0.96 -4.75 16.23
CA ILE A 134 1.60 -3.46 15.96
C ILE A 134 1.48 -3.10 14.49
N SER A 135 0.94 -1.91 14.20
CA SER A 135 1.01 -1.29 12.88
C SER A 135 2.12 -0.26 12.87
N PHE A 136 3.16 -0.52 12.08
CA PHE A 136 4.32 0.38 12.00
C PHE A 136 4.02 1.69 11.28
N GLU A 137 3.00 1.71 10.44
CA GLU A 137 2.57 2.92 9.74
C GLU A 137 1.71 3.83 10.62
N GLY A 138 1.05 3.27 11.63
CA GLY A 138 0.14 4.00 12.54
C GLY A 138 -1.09 4.61 11.85
N ILE A 139 -1.41 4.13 10.64
CA ILE A 139 -2.49 4.62 9.78
C ILE A 139 -3.41 3.48 9.39
N SER A 140 -4.66 3.80 9.10
CA SER A 140 -5.64 2.84 8.58
C SER A 140 -5.89 3.07 7.09
N HIS A 141 -6.23 1.99 6.39
CA HIS A 141 -6.52 1.97 4.98
C HIS A 141 -7.99 1.63 4.73
N SER A 142 -8.61 2.24 3.72
CA SER A 142 -9.97 1.86 3.35
C SER A 142 -10.01 0.41 2.85
N LYS A 143 -11.04 -0.34 3.29
CA LYS A 143 -11.31 -1.69 2.77
C LYS A 143 -11.60 -1.64 1.27
N LYS A 144 -12.35 -0.62 0.86
CA LYS A 144 -12.68 -0.38 -0.55
C LYS A 144 -11.44 0.05 -1.31
N LYS A 145 -11.09 -0.69 -2.36
CA LYS A 145 -10.10 -0.30 -3.35
C LYS A 145 -10.83 0.44 -4.47
N HIS A 146 -10.51 1.71 -4.65
CA HIS A 146 -11.06 2.49 -5.75
C HIS A 146 -10.40 2.05 -7.05
N LYS A 147 -11.20 1.80 -8.08
CA LYS A 147 -10.74 1.44 -9.41
C LYS A 147 -11.21 2.50 -10.40
N VAL A 148 -10.28 3.05 -11.13
CA VAL A 148 -10.54 3.99 -12.21
C VAL A 148 -10.27 3.25 -13.51
N GLU A 149 -11.35 2.91 -14.20
CA GLU A 149 -11.34 2.25 -15.52
C GLU A 149 -11.69 3.26 -16.62
N ASP A 150 -11.52 2.85 -17.87
CA ASP A 150 -11.86 3.65 -19.05
C ASP A 150 -11.17 5.02 -19.12
N ILE A 151 -9.90 5.01 -18.81
CA ILE A 151 -9.07 6.17 -19.11
C ILE A 151 -8.89 6.17 -20.63
N LYS A 152 -9.70 6.98 -21.32
CA LYS A 152 -9.60 7.11 -22.77
C LYS A 152 -8.49 8.07 -23.14
N LEU A 153 -7.73 7.71 -24.15
CA LEU A 153 -6.79 8.63 -24.76
C LEU A 153 -7.54 9.84 -25.33
N ASN A 154 -6.98 11.01 -25.14
CA ASN A 154 -7.39 12.18 -25.87
C ASN A 154 -6.57 12.22 -27.18
N ASP A 155 -7.22 11.94 -28.30
CA ASP A 155 -6.61 11.82 -29.62
C ASP A 155 -5.82 13.08 -30.04
N PHE A 156 -6.20 14.24 -29.51
CA PHE A 156 -5.56 15.52 -29.86
C PHE A 156 -4.27 15.80 -29.05
N GLU A 157 -4.14 15.31 -27.83
CA GLU A 157 -3.01 15.63 -26.95
C GLU A 157 -2.04 14.47 -26.76
N LYS A 158 -2.33 13.30 -27.31
CA LYS A 158 -1.56 12.05 -27.06
C LYS A 158 -1.39 11.72 -25.57
N ASN A 159 -2.28 12.22 -24.74
CA ASN A 159 -2.24 12.10 -23.28
C ASN A 159 -3.57 11.58 -22.76
N ILE A 160 -3.50 10.76 -21.73
CA ILE A 160 -4.67 10.36 -20.96
C ILE A 160 -4.76 11.26 -19.74
N THR A 161 -5.83 12.02 -19.64
CA THR A 161 -6.09 12.83 -18.46
C THR A 161 -7.36 12.37 -17.78
N LYS A 162 -7.27 11.99 -16.53
CA LYS A 162 -8.42 11.63 -15.69
C LYS A 162 -8.38 12.43 -14.39
N ARG A 163 -9.52 12.98 -14.03
CA ARG A 163 -9.71 13.56 -12.69
C ARG A 163 -10.00 12.46 -11.69
N VAL A 164 -9.28 12.45 -10.59
CA VAL A 164 -9.41 11.47 -9.52
C VAL A 164 -9.74 12.19 -8.24
N ASP A 165 -10.86 11.81 -7.62
CA ASP A 165 -11.25 12.29 -6.32
C ASP A 165 -10.61 11.39 -5.24
N TYR A 166 -9.80 12.00 -4.38
CA TYR A 166 -9.13 11.33 -3.26
C TYR A 166 -9.51 12.01 -1.94
N PHE A 167 -10.10 11.25 -1.02
CA PHE A 167 -10.60 11.76 0.25
C PHE A 167 -9.79 11.29 1.47
N GLY A 168 -8.72 10.55 1.27
CA GLY A 168 -7.81 10.15 2.36
C GLY A 168 -7.07 11.34 2.97
N TYR A 169 -6.73 11.26 4.26
CA TYR A 169 -5.98 12.31 4.96
C TYR A 169 -4.48 12.26 4.69
N PHE A 170 -3.96 11.09 4.33
CA PHE A 170 -2.55 10.91 4.01
C PHE A 170 -2.36 10.66 2.52
N PRO A 171 -1.21 11.07 1.97
CA PRO A 171 -0.85 10.73 0.61
C PRO A 171 -0.81 9.22 0.39
N THR A 172 -1.23 8.77 -0.80
CA THR A 172 -1.13 7.37 -1.21
C THR A 172 -0.49 7.26 -2.58
N PHE A 173 0.28 6.18 -2.80
CA PHE A 173 0.75 5.82 -4.13
C PHE A 173 -0.33 5.01 -4.84
N PRO A 174 -0.90 5.53 -5.94
CA PRO A 174 -1.81 4.73 -6.74
C PRO A 174 -1.04 3.60 -7.41
N GLU A 175 -1.70 2.49 -7.60
CA GLU A 175 -1.21 1.45 -8.50
C GLU A 175 -1.73 1.74 -9.90
N ILE A 176 -0.83 1.89 -10.89
CA ILE A 176 -1.19 2.20 -12.27
C ILE A 176 -0.62 1.13 -13.17
N ILE A 177 -1.51 0.47 -13.91
CA ILE A 177 -1.14 -0.54 -14.90
C ILE A 177 -1.44 0.02 -16.28
N ILE A 178 -0.44 0.02 -17.15
CA ILE A 178 -0.54 0.36 -18.56
C ILE A 178 -0.17 -0.90 -19.33
N GLN A 179 -1.12 -1.47 -20.06
CA GLN A 179 -0.91 -2.74 -20.76
C GLN A 179 -1.57 -2.73 -22.13
N ALA A 180 -1.03 -3.52 -23.06
CA ALA A 180 -1.68 -3.76 -24.33
C ALA A 180 -2.89 -4.70 -24.15
N LYS A 181 -4.00 -4.39 -24.83
CA LYS A 181 -5.15 -5.29 -24.91
C LYS A 181 -4.79 -6.56 -25.70
N ASN A 182 -5.52 -7.64 -25.46
CA ASN A 182 -5.42 -8.88 -26.22
C ASN A 182 -4.01 -9.50 -26.24
N ASN A 183 -3.25 -9.38 -25.15
CA ASN A 183 -1.87 -9.87 -25.06
C ASN A 183 -0.91 -9.31 -26.12
N GLY A 184 -1.22 -8.13 -26.66
CA GLY A 184 -0.33 -7.41 -27.58
C GLY A 184 0.88 -6.82 -26.87
N ASN A 185 1.72 -6.16 -27.65
CA ASN A 185 2.88 -5.41 -27.16
C ASN A 185 2.79 -3.95 -27.62
N PHE A 186 3.51 -3.07 -26.93
CA PHE A 186 3.75 -1.70 -27.36
C PHE A 186 5.25 -1.38 -27.23
N ASN A 187 5.70 -0.29 -27.85
CA ASN A 187 7.08 0.14 -27.75
C ASN A 187 7.16 1.66 -27.58
N PHE A 188 8.31 2.11 -27.07
CA PHE A 188 8.64 3.52 -27.03
C PHE A 188 9.36 3.91 -28.33
N GLU A 189 8.98 5.05 -28.89
CA GLU A 189 9.69 5.64 -30.05
C GLU A 189 10.88 6.47 -29.57
N GLU A 190 12.02 6.33 -30.25
CA GLU A 190 13.22 7.11 -29.92
C GLU A 190 12.98 8.62 -30.05
N SER A 191 12.25 9.03 -31.09
CA SER A 191 11.87 10.41 -31.34
C SER A 191 11.16 11.08 -30.16
N ARG A 192 10.43 10.31 -29.37
CA ARG A 192 9.70 10.83 -28.18
C ARG A 192 10.65 11.25 -27.08
N PHE A 193 11.79 10.61 -26.91
CA PHE A 193 12.81 11.01 -25.94
C PHE A 193 13.56 12.27 -26.43
N ASP A 194 13.71 12.43 -27.74
CA ASP A 194 14.36 13.59 -28.34
C ASP A 194 13.50 14.87 -28.26
N GLU A 195 12.17 14.73 -28.15
CA GLU A 195 11.24 15.85 -27.96
C GLU A 195 11.37 16.50 -26.58
N PHE A 196 11.97 15.84 -25.60
CA PHE A 196 12.10 16.31 -24.23
C PHE A 196 13.52 16.76 -23.88
N GLN A 197 13.63 17.78 -23.04
CA GLN A 197 14.93 18.25 -22.58
C GLN A 197 15.67 17.13 -21.84
N LYS A 198 16.93 16.92 -22.19
CA LYS A 198 17.80 15.88 -21.63
C LYS A 198 17.43 14.43 -21.95
N GLY A 199 16.58 14.15 -22.92
CA GLY A 199 16.14 12.81 -23.24
C GLY A 199 15.32 12.14 -22.16
N GLU A 200 14.71 12.91 -21.27
CA GLU A 200 13.77 12.44 -20.24
C GLU A 200 12.35 12.50 -20.77
N PHE A 201 11.58 11.47 -20.48
CA PHE A 201 10.19 11.39 -20.91
C PHE A 201 9.23 11.19 -19.73
N PRO A 202 8.24 12.07 -19.49
CA PRO A 202 7.25 11.90 -18.42
C PRO A 202 6.23 10.82 -18.82
N ILE A 203 6.15 9.75 -18.02
CA ILE A 203 5.19 8.66 -18.21
C ILE A 203 3.94 8.86 -17.34
N ILE A 204 4.14 9.20 -16.08
CA ILE A 204 3.07 9.36 -15.10
C ILE A 204 3.20 10.74 -14.48
N LYS A 205 2.12 11.49 -14.48
CA LYS A 205 2.05 12.79 -13.83
C LYS A 205 0.82 12.86 -12.94
N ILE A 206 1.03 13.17 -11.66
CA ILE A 206 -0.04 13.41 -10.69
C ILE A 206 0.12 14.83 -10.15
N GLY A 207 -0.84 15.69 -10.46
CA GLY A 207 -0.72 17.10 -10.14
C GLY A 207 0.50 17.73 -10.81
N LYS A 208 1.46 18.17 -10.01
CA LYS A 208 2.71 18.79 -10.48
C LYS A 208 3.91 17.82 -10.52
N ILE A 209 3.74 16.62 -10.01
CA ILE A 209 4.83 15.65 -9.88
C ILE A 209 4.80 14.70 -11.07
N SER A 210 5.93 14.50 -11.72
CA SER A 210 6.08 13.62 -12.87
C SER A 210 7.09 12.51 -12.58
N LEU A 211 6.74 11.29 -13.02
CA LEU A 211 7.67 10.18 -13.13
C LEU A 211 8.25 10.19 -14.53
N CYS A 212 9.54 10.47 -14.66
CA CYS A 212 10.24 10.55 -15.93
C CYS A 212 11.17 9.35 -16.12
N ILE A 213 11.22 8.85 -17.34
CA ILE A 213 12.15 7.81 -17.78
C ILE A 213 13.13 8.34 -18.79
N THR A 214 14.28 7.69 -18.88
CA THR A 214 15.31 7.95 -19.90
C THR A 214 15.38 6.78 -20.87
N ASN A 215 15.85 7.03 -22.08
CA ASN A 215 16.03 5.98 -23.08
C ASN A 215 17.19 5.02 -22.73
N LYS A 216 18.21 5.49 -22.01
CA LYS A 216 19.41 4.71 -21.67
C LYS A 216 19.46 4.39 -20.20
N LYS A 217 19.90 3.18 -19.85
CA LYS A 217 20.25 2.81 -18.47
C LYS A 217 21.38 3.71 -17.95
N GLU A 218 21.22 4.32 -16.80
CA GLU A 218 22.34 4.87 -16.05
C GLU A 218 23.23 3.71 -15.55
N ASN A 219 24.52 3.77 -15.85
CA ASN A 219 25.55 2.81 -15.38
C ASN A 219 25.36 1.35 -15.82
N GLY A 220 24.75 1.10 -16.97
CA GLY A 220 24.55 -0.24 -17.50
C GLY A 220 25.07 -0.44 -18.94
N PRO A 221 25.01 -1.66 -19.49
CA PRO A 221 25.28 -1.89 -20.91
C PRO A 221 24.37 -1.00 -21.76
N ASN A 222 24.78 -0.64 -22.95
CA ASN A 222 24.06 0.22 -23.90
C ASN A 222 22.71 -0.37 -24.34
N GLU A 223 21.84 -0.63 -23.41
CA GLU A 223 20.48 -1.07 -23.64
C GLU A 223 19.58 0.15 -23.75
N MET A 224 18.95 0.32 -24.88
CA MET A 224 17.95 1.38 -25.10
C MET A 224 16.56 0.86 -24.76
N LEU A 225 15.72 1.71 -24.21
CA LEU A 225 14.31 1.40 -23.94
C LEU A 225 13.48 1.51 -25.22
N ALA A 226 13.85 2.45 -26.10
CA ALA A 226 13.23 2.61 -27.40
C ALA A 226 13.35 1.33 -28.24
N GLY A 227 12.27 0.98 -28.93
CA GLY A 227 12.20 -0.23 -29.76
C GLY A 227 12.00 -1.55 -28.99
N LYS A 228 12.04 -1.55 -27.66
CA LYS A 228 11.71 -2.76 -26.89
C LYS A 228 10.21 -3.04 -26.92
N GLU A 229 9.85 -4.29 -27.11
CA GLU A 229 8.47 -4.73 -27.05
C GLU A 229 8.03 -4.94 -25.60
N ILE A 230 7.08 -4.13 -25.16
CA ILE A 230 6.60 -4.06 -23.79
C ILE A 230 5.17 -4.59 -23.72
N LYS A 231 4.90 -5.49 -22.79
CA LYS A 231 3.56 -5.98 -22.51
C LYS A 231 2.82 -5.13 -21.48
N ARG A 232 3.54 -4.71 -20.44
CA ARG A 232 2.96 -3.98 -19.33
C ARG A 232 3.97 -3.07 -18.66
N LEU A 233 3.52 -1.86 -18.30
CA LEU A 233 4.15 -1.01 -17.30
C LEU A 233 3.29 -1.03 -16.04
N HIS A 234 3.91 -1.19 -14.89
CA HIS A 234 3.24 -1.29 -13.61
C HIS A 234 3.89 -0.34 -12.61
N TYR A 235 3.21 0.76 -12.29
CA TYR A 235 3.61 1.68 -11.24
C TYR A 235 2.97 1.24 -9.93
N LYS A 236 3.79 0.93 -8.93
CA LYS A 236 3.34 0.42 -7.64
C LYS A 236 4.30 0.87 -6.53
N ASN A 237 3.75 1.36 -5.41
CA ASN A 237 4.52 1.81 -4.25
C ASN A 237 5.63 2.83 -4.57
N GLY A 238 5.38 3.73 -5.53
CA GLY A 238 6.37 4.71 -5.97
C GLY A 238 7.43 4.18 -6.94
N LEU A 239 7.39 2.90 -7.30
CA LEU A 239 8.33 2.24 -8.22
C LEU A 239 7.65 1.87 -9.53
N LEU A 240 8.42 1.84 -10.60
CA LEU A 240 7.96 1.44 -11.92
C LEU A 240 8.58 0.10 -12.31
N TYR A 241 7.71 -0.82 -12.73
CA TYR A 241 8.08 -2.14 -13.24
C TYR A 241 7.72 -2.27 -14.70
N ILE A 242 8.46 -3.07 -15.43
CA ILE A 242 8.24 -3.36 -16.85
C ILE A 242 8.16 -4.86 -17.06
N LEU A 243 7.19 -5.30 -17.86
CA LEU A 243 7.09 -6.65 -18.35
C LEU A 243 7.36 -6.69 -19.84
N TYR A 244 8.44 -7.40 -20.23
CA TYR A 244 8.77 -7.69 -21.61
C TYR A 244 8.29 -9.08 -22.02
N ASP A 245 8.28 -9.31 -23.33
CA ASP A 245 7.99 -10.64 -23.85
C ASP A 245 9.01 -11.69 -23.38
N GLY A 246 8.53 -12.78 -22.79
CA GLY A 246 9.35 -13.90 -22.31
C GLY A 246 10.22 -13.65 -21.09
N LYS A 247 10.04 -12.54 -20.36
CA LYS A 247 10.73 -12.22 -19.10
C LYS A 247 9.76 -12.00 -17.96
N GLU A 248 10.24 -12.22 -16.72
CA GLU A 248 9.54 -11.79 -15.52
C GLU A 248 9.50 -10.26 -15.42
N GLU A 249 8.57 -9.74 -14.59
CA GLU A 249 8.46 -8.32 -14.34
C GLU A 249 9.75 -7.77 -13.72
N GLU A 250 10.41 -6.85 -14.41
CA GLU A 250 11.68 -6.25 -14.00
C GLU A 250 11.44 -4.83 -13.49
N GLU A 251 12.13 -4.46 -12.39
CA GLU A 251 12.10 -3.09 -11.88
C GLU A 251 12.85 -2.14 -12.81
N LEU A 252 12.17 -1.07 -13.22
CA LEU A 252 12.71 -0.08 -14.17
C LEU A 252 13.52 1.05 -13.52
N CYS A 253 13.95 0.91 -12.27
CA CYS A 253 14.76 1.93 -11.58
C CYS A 253 15.92 2.45 -12.43
N LYS A 254 16.49 1.58 -13.27
CA LYS A 254 17.61 1.92 -14.15
C LYS A 254 17.27 2.90 -15.28
N TYR A 255 15.99 3.06 -15.59
CA TYR A 255 15.51 4.00 -16.61
C TYR A 255 14.74 5.18 -16.00
N VAL A 256 14.40 5.13 -14.72
CA VAL A 256 13.75 6.22 -14.01
C VAL A 256 14.81 7.22 -13.56
N THR A 257 14.56 8.51 -13.77
CA THR A 257 15.52 9.54 -13.36
C THR A 257 15.64 9.62 -11.84
N GLU A 258 16.81 9.93 -11.31
CA GLU A 258 17.07 10.10 -9.87
C GLU A 258 16.07 11.06 -9.21
N LYS A 259 15.72 12.14 -9.90
CA LYS A 259 14.73 13.09 -9.43
C LYS A 259 13.36 12.46 -9.25
N SER A 260 12.95 11.61 -10.16
CA SER A 260 11.66 10.90 -10.09
C SER A 260 11.67 9.81 -9.04
N LEU A 261 12.80 9.13 -8.81
CA LEU A 261 12.96 8.16 -7.73
C LEU A 261 12.90 8.81 -6.35
N SER A 262 13.47 10.02 -6.21
CA SER A 262 13.46 10.74 -4.93
C SER A 262 12.10 11.34 -4.57
N ALA A 263 11.25 11.63 -5.56
CA ALA A 263 9.92 12.23 -5.39
C ALA A 263 8.90 11.62 -6.33
N PRO A 264 8.53 10.33 -6.13
CA PRO A 264 7.57 9.65 -7.00
C PRO A 264 6.17 10.27 -6.88
N PRO A 265 5.37 10.26 -7.96
CA PRO A 265 4.02 10.80 -7.96
C PRO A 265 3.08 10.08 -6.97
N PHE A 266 2.29 10.84 -6.23
CA PHE A 266 1.31 10.31 -5.28
C PHE A 266 0.02 11.16 -5.28
N LEU A 267 -1.09 10.57 -4.78
CA LEU A 267 -2.36 11.26 -4.57
C LEU A 267 -2.36 11.94 -3.20
N GLU A 268 -2.81 13.20 -3.16
CA GLU A 268 -2.96 13.98 -1.93
C GLU A 268 -4.42 14.33 -1.66
N CYS A 269 -4.77 14.50 -0.39
CA CYS A 269 -6.07 15.03 0.03
C CYS A 269 -6.29 16.43 -0.56
N GLY A 270 -7.50 16.68 -1.06
CA GLY A 270 -7.81 17.94 -1.76
C GLY A 270 -7.29 18.01 -3.19
N SER A 271 -6.73 16.91 -3.69
CA SER A 271 -6.33 16.76 -5.10
C SER A 271 -7.47 16.63 -6.14
N PRO A 272 -8.79 16.73 -5.79
CA PRO A 272 -9.88 16.64 -6.78
C PRO A 272 -9.78 17.70 -7.89
N HIS A 273 -8.97 18.73 -7.68
CA HIS A 273 -8.76 19.79 -8.67
C HIS A 273 -7.53 19.55 -9.57
N ASN A 274 -6.69 18.58 -9.25
CA ASN A 274 -5.51 18.24 -10.04
C ASN A 274 -5.73 16.91 -10.76
N PRO A 275 -6.01 16.93 -12.06
CA PRO A 275 -6.19 15.70 -12.81
C PRO A 275 -4.91 14.87 -12.80
N THR A 276 -5.06 13.57 -12.63
CA THR A 276 -3.98 12.64 -12.92
C THR A 276 -3.77 12.66 -14.44
N LYS A 277 -2.57 13.04 -14.85
CA LYS A 277 -2.18 13.04 -16.27
C LYS A 277 -1.22 11.89 -16.49
N ILE A 278 -1.54 11.06 -17.47
CA ILE A 278 -0.70 9.94 -17.87
C ILE A 278 -0.30 10.18 -19.31
N ASP A 279 0.99 10.39 -19.52
CA ASP A 279 1.55 10.52 -20.86
C ASP A 279 2.05 9.14 -21.31
N LEU A 280 1.50 8.64 -22.41
CA LEU A 280 1.88 7.35 -22.98
C LEU A 280 2.76 7.59 -24.21
N PRO A 281 4.04 7.24 -24.16
CA PRO A 281 4.95 7.35 -25.28
C PRO A 281 4.75 6.20 -26.29
N ILE A 282 3.58 6.12 -26.92
CA ILE A 282 3.17 4.99 -27.75
C ILE A 282 3.03 5.46 -29.20
N ASN A 283 3.30 4.55 -30.13
CA ASN A 283 3.05 4.77 -31.54
C ASN A 283 1.54 4.95 -31.81
N GLU A 284 1.16 6.03 -32.50
CA GLU A 284 -0.23 6.43 -32.77
C GLU A 284 -1.12 5.31 -33.32
N SER A 285 -0.56 4.42 -34.13
CA SER A 285 -1.31 3.32 -34.75
C SER A 285 -1.71 2.19 -33.76
N LYS A 286 -1.24 2.24 -32.52
CA LYS A 286 -1.45 1.18 -31.51
C LYS A 286 -2.31 1.62 -30.33
N TYR A 287 -2.75 2.87 -30.26
CA TYR A 287 -3.49 3.42 -29.10
C TYR A 287 -4.81 2.71 -28.79
N ASP A 288 -5.54 2.30 -29.80
CA ASP A 288 -6.83 1.59 -29.61
C ASP A 288 -6.67 0.25 -28.87
N ASN A 289 -5.44 -0.27 -28.80
CA ASN A 289 -5.11 -1.55 -28.17
C ASN A 289 -4.57 -1.41 -26.74
N MET A 290 -4.61 -0.22 -26.16
CA MET A 290 -4.09 0.01 -24.81
C MET A 290 -5.20 0.06 -23.77
N GLU A 291 -4.86 -0.43 -22.57
CA GLU A 291 -5.69 -0.34 -21.39
C GLU A 291 -4.87 0.32 -20.26
N VAL A 292 -5.49 1.28 -19.60
CA VAL A 292 -4.91 1.90 -18.39
C VAL A 292 -5.86 1.70 -17.24
N ILE A 293 -5.37 1.06 -16.20
CA ILE A 293 -6.10 0.79 -14.97
C ILE A 293 -5.38 1.50 -13.84
N MET A 294 -6.10 2.29 -13.06
CA MET A 294 -5.57 2.88 -11.85
C MET A 294 -6.39 2.42 -10.65
N THR A 295 -5.69 2.01 -9.59
CA THR A 295 -6.32 1.64 -8.33
C THR A 295 -5.63 2.33 -7.16
N PHE A 296 -6.38 2.67 -6.12
CA PHE A 296 -5.84 3.24 -4.89
C PHE A 296 -6.75 2.94 -3.69
N ARG A 297 -6.19 3.09 -2.50
CA ARG A 297 -6.93 3.08 -1.24
C ARG A 297 -6.78 4.43 -0.56
N GLU A 298 -7.82 4.86 0.11
CA GLU A 298 -7.76 6.03 0.98
C GLU A 298 -7.08 5.67 2.28
N ILE A 299 -6.27 6.60 2.79
CA ILE A 299 -5.48 6.43 4.00
C ILE A 299 -5.94 7.44 5.04
N TYR A 300 -6.19 6.96 6.26
CA TYR A 300 -6.76 7.72 7.36
C TYR A 300 -5.92 7.60 8.65
N PHE A 301 -6.25 8.46 9.63
CA PHE A 301 -5.75 8.30 11.00
C PHE A 301 -6.34 7.08 11.68
#